data_0a48f6b705cb4296f25d1fa8e0a64114
#
_entry.id   0a48f6b705cb4296f25d1fa8e0a64114
#
_cell.length_a   1.000
_cell.length_b   1.000
_cell.length_c   1.000
_cell.angle_alpha   90.00
_cell.angle_beta   90.00
_cell.angle_gamma   90.00
#
_symmetry.space_group_name_H-M   'P 1'
#
loop_
_entity.id
_entity.type
_entity.pdbx_description
1 polymer ?
#
loop_
_entity_poly.entity_id
_entity_poly.type
_entity_poly.pdbx_seq_one_letter_code
_entity_poly.pdbx_strand_id
1 'polypeptide(L)'
;GLGVIFISGVLFLILSLLGVRQMLLEAISPTMRHGIAVGIGLFIAFIGLENGSLVIGDPGTLVKLNPRFAAPDLVVFGFGLLITAGLHARRVRGAIVWGILASTALALLILHAYPRPEIVQALQEGKAKLEDLSAAEKAQVDEWQKLQKLAEAERRLLEAGPVSAPPSLGPTWLKMDLRRAVAWTMWPFILIFLFMNLFDTLGTLIGVTEQAGLVRDNQIPRIKQALISDAIGTVAGAAMGTSTVVSFIESASGVAQGGRTGLTALVVAGLFLLALFFSPLVALVGSYPPITAPALVVIGSLMIRGVTRMDWSNEAEIVPAFLIILGIPLTYSIADGLALGFIAYPIIKLLAGQGREVRWLMYLLAAVLLAYFIFVRVQAG
;
A
#
# COMPACT_ATOMS: atom_id res chain seq x y z
N GLY A 1 17.13 12.24 -4.46
CA GLY A 1 16.16 11.12 -4.40
C GLY A 1 16.58 9.92 -5.25
N LEU A 2 16.50 10.01 -6.61
CA LEU A 2 16.65 8.86 -7.52
C LEU A 2 17.97 8.08 -7.36
N GLY A 3 19.11 8.75 -7.15
CA GLY A 3 20.38 8.08 -6.93
C GLY A 3 20.40 7.23 -5.65
N VAL A 4 19.76 7.69 -4.59
CA VAL A 4 19.62 6.95 -3.33
C VAL A 4 18.77 5.69 -3.55
N ILE A 5 17.64 5.81 -4.27
CA ILE A 5 16.77 4.68 -4.60
C ILE A 5 17.51 3.65 -5.47
N PHE A 6 18.28 4.11 -6.44
CA PHE A 6 19.07 3.23 -7.30
C PHE A 6 20.09 2.42 -6.50
N ILE A 7 20.87 3.09 -5.61
CA ILE A 7 21.86 2.42 -4.76
C ILE A 7 21.17 1.43 -3.82
N SER A 8 20.07 1.84 -3.18
CA SER A 8 19.24 0.96 -2.36
C SER A 8 18.76 -0.27 -3.15
N GLY A 9 18.29 -0.08 -4.39
CA GLY A 9 17.88 -1.18 -5.29
C GLY A 9 19.03 -2.13 -5.66
N VAL A 10 20.23 -1.60 -5.92
CA VAL A 10 21.43 -2.42 -6.19
C VAL A 10 21.83 -3.23 -4.96
N LEU A 11 21.87 -2.61 -3.77
CA LEU A 11 22.12 -3.32 -2.53
C LEU A 11 21.07 -4.41 -2.27
N PHE A 12 19.81 -4.09 -2.55
CA PHE A 12 18.69 -5.02 -2.46
C PHE A 12 18.84 -6.22 -3.41
N LEU A 13 19.34 -5.98 -4.65
CA LEU A 13 19.65 -7.02 -5.61
C LEU A 13 20.81 -7.90 -5.12
N ILE A 14 21.88 -7.31 -4.60
CA ILE A 14 23.01 -8.04 -4.03
C ILE A 14 22.55 -8.96 -2.88
N LEU A 15 21.76 -8.43 -1.93
CA LEU A 15 21.22 -9.21 -0.82
C LEU A 15 20.30 -10.35 -1.29
N SER A 16 19.57 -10.15 -2.39
CA SER A 16 18.72 -11.19 -3.00
C SER A 16 19.56 -12.28 -3.66
N LEU A 17 20.63 -11.92 -4.37
CA LEU A 17 21.55 -12.87 -5.00
C LEU A 17 22.29 -13.71 -3.97
N LEU A 18 22.72 -13.10 -2.88
CA LEU A 18 23.37 -13.79 -1.74
C LEU A 18 22.41 -14.67 -0.92
N GLY A 19 21.09 -14.58 -1.19
CA GLY A 19 20.08 -15.39 -0.48
C GLY A 19 19.75 -14.91 0.93
N VAL A 20 20.28 -13.79 1.40
CA VAL A 20 20.03 -13.26 2.75
C VAL A 20 18.54 -13.04 2.98
N ARG A 21 17.82 -12.52 1.99
CA ARG A 21 16.36 -12.27 2.06
C ARG A 21 15.55 -13.58 2.17
N GLN A 22 15.99 -14.64 1.47
CA GLN A 22 15.36 -15.96 1.60
C GLN A 22 15.54 -16.50 3.02
N MET A 23 16.75 -16.37 3.60
CA MET A 23 17.02 -16.79 4.98
C MET A 23 16.14 -16.04 6.00
N LEU A 24 15.88 -14.74 5.78
CA LEU A 24 14.96 -13.94 6.61
C LEU A 24 13.53 -14.48 6.53
N LEU A 25 13.02 -14.74 5.33
CA LEU A 25 11.68 -15.31 5.13
C LEU A 25 11.53 -16.67 5.83
N GLU A 26 12.54 -17.53 5.71
CA GLU A 26 12.53 -18.84 6.36
C GLU A 26 12.63 -18.76 7.89
N ALA A 27 13.16 -17.65 8.43
CA ALA A 27 13.27 -17.44 9.87
C ALA A 27 11.94 -16.98 10.52
N ILE A 28 10.98 -16.49 9.73
CA ILE A 28 9.67 -16.04 10.20
C ILE A 28 8.78 -17.26 10.48
N SER A 29 8.21 -17.33 11.69
CA SER A 29 7.31 -18.44 12.06
C SER A 29 6.00 -18.43 11.25
N PRO A 30 5.32 -19.56 11.09
CA PRO A 30 4.04 -19.65 10.39
C PRO A 30 2.97 -18.68 10.96
N THR A 31 2.85 -18.62 12.28
CA THR A 31 1.90 -17.73 12.97
C THR A 31 2.18 -16.27 12.64
N MET A 32 3.45 -15.85 12.66
CA MET A 32 3.82 -14.49 12.27
C MET A 32 3.54 -14.21 10.78
N ARG A 33 3.75 -15.18 9.88
CA ARG A 33 3.40 -14.99 8.44
C ARG A 33 1.92 -14.75 8.24
N HIS A 34 1.06 -15.51 8.92
CA HIS A 34 -0.38 -15.26 8.89
C HIS A 34 -0.72 -13.90 9.50
N GLY A 35 -0.07 -13.52 10.61
CA GLY A 35 -0.20 -12.19 11.20
C GLY A 35 0.17 -11.06 10.24
N ILE A 36 1.25 -11.22 9.46
CA ILE A 36 1.67 -10.28 8.42
C ILE A 36 0.57 -10.12 7.36
N ALA A 37 0.06 -11.22 6.82
CA ALA A 37 -0.98 -11.19 5.80
C ALA A 37 -2.25 -10.48 6.31
N VAL A 38 -2.67 -10.76 7.55
CA VAL A 38 -3.83 -10.14 8.20
C VAL A 38 -3.59 -8.65 8.46
N GLY A 39 -2.42 -8.28 9.00
CA GLY A 39 -2.06 -6.89 9.27
C GLY A 39 -2.05 -6.03 8.00
N ILE A 40 -1.50 -6.55 6.90
CA ILE A 40 -1.54 -5.88 5.60
C ILE A 40 -2.98 -5.77 5.08
N GLY A 41 -3.79 -6.83 5.24
CA GLY A 41 -5.20 -6.79 4.86
C GLY A 41 -5.97 -5.70 5.61
N LEU A 42 -5.78 -5.59 6.93
CA LEU A 42 -6.36 -4.52 7.75
C LEU A 42 -5.87 -3.14 7.32
N PHE A 43 -4.58 -3.00 7.02
CA PHE A 43 -3.99 -1.76 6.56
C PHE A 43 -4.60 -1.27 5.24
N ILE A 44 -4.74 -2.16 4.26
CA ILE A 44 -5.37 -1.82 2.98
C ILE A 44 -6.83 -1.44 3.18
N ALA A 45 -7.57 -2.19 4.03
CA ALA A 45 -8.94 -1.83 4.37
C ALA A 45 -9.00 -0.45 5.05
N PHE A 46 -8.07 -0.16 5.96
CA PHE A 46 -7.97 1.12 6.64
C PHE A 46 -7.72 2.28 5.68
N ILE A 47 -6.76 2.13 4.75
CA ILE A 47 -6.54 3.10 3.66
C ILE A 47 -7.81 3.27 2.82
N GLY A 48 -8.53 2.19 2.52
CA GLY A 48 -9.79 2.26 1.81
C GLY A 48 -10.85 3.06 2.57
N LEU A 49 -10.98 2.88 3.89
CA LEU A 49 -11.92 3.61 4.74
C LEU A 49 -11.57 5.11 4.82
N GLU A 50 -10.28 5.44 4.85
CA GLU A 50 -9.77 6.81 4.84
C GLU A 50 -9.98 7.48 3.48
N ASN A 51 -9.57 6.83 2.39
CA ASN A 51 -9.78 7.33 1.02
C ASN A 51 -11.26 7.50 0.67
N GLY A 52 -12.13 6.69 1.26
CA GLY A 52 -13.59 6.81 1.18
C GLY A 52 -14.18 7.85 2.12
N SER A 53 -13.34 8.55 2.90
CA SER A 53 -13.75 9.54 3.90
C SER A 53 -14.73 9.00 4.96
N LEU A 54 -14.79 7.68 5.17
CA LEU A 54 -15.58 7.08 6.26
C LEU A 54 -14.88 7.26 7.60
N VAL A 55 -13.56 7.07 7.62
CA VAL A 55 -12.70 7.32 8.76
C VAL A 55 -11.87 8.56 8.47
N ILE A 56 -11.85 9.50 9.40
CA ILE A 56 -11.11 10.76 9.31
C ILE A 56 -10.20 10.93 10.52
N GLY A 57 -9.11 11.68 10.35
CA GLY A 57 -8.21 12.01 11.46
C GLY A 57 -8.89 12.85 12.53
N ASP A 58 -8.53 12.61 13.77
CA ASP A 58 -9.01 13.36 14.93
C ASP A 58 -7.87 13.60 15.92
N PRO A 59 -7.64 14.84 16.38
CA PRO A 59 -6.55 15.15 17.32
C PRO A 59 -6.69 14.47 18.68
N GLY A 60 -7.92 14.14 19.10
CA GLY A 60 -8.17 13.53 20.41
C GLY A 60 -8.12 12.02 20.43
N THR A 61 -8.56 11.37 19.33
CA THR A 61 -8.70 9.90 19.25
C THR A 61 -7.91 9.27 18.11
N LEU A 62 -7.03 10.04 17.43
CA LEU A 62 -6.29 9.71 16.21
C LEU A 62 -7.21 9.59 15.01
N VAL A 63 -8.28 8.81 15.10
CA VAL A 63 -9.27 8.62 14.04
C VAL A 63 -10.69 8.61 14.63
N LYS A 64 -11.65 9.05 13.82
CA LYS A 64 -13.08 9.00 14.12
C LYS A 64 -13.92 8.73 12.89
N LEU A 65 -15.16 8.33 13.11
CA LEU A 65 -16.15 8.23 12.05
C LEU A 65 -16.48 9.63 11.51
N ASN A 66 -16.56 9.80 10.21
CA ASN A 66 -16.98 11.06 9.61
C ASN A 66 -18.46 11.34 9.95
N PRO A 67 -18.79 12.44 10.62
CA PRO A 67 -20.18 12.75 10.97
C PRO A 67 -21.03 13.20 9.77
N ARG A 68 -20.40 13.54 8.64
CA ARG A 68 -21.05 14.08 7.47
C ARG A 68 -21.38 12.98 6.46
N PHE A 69 -22.39 12.14 6.77
CA PHE A 69 -22.77 11.00 5.93
C PHE A 69 -23.31 11.39 4.54
N ALA A 70 -23.75 12.61 4.35
CA ALA A 70 -24.19 13.14 3.06
C ALA A 70 -23.05 13.77 2.23
N ALA A 71 -21.81 13.71 2.70
CA ALA A 71 -20.66 14.19 1.94
C ALA A 71 -20.50 13.40 0.64
N PRO A 72 -20.17 14.09 -0.49
CA PRO A 72 -19.98 13.44 -1.80
C PRO A 72 -19.05 12.24 -1.75
N ASP A 73 -17.91 12.37 -1.07
CA ASP A 73 -16.91 11.32 -0.91
C ASP A 73 -17.53 10.06 -0.31
N LEU A 74 -18.28 10.22 0.80
CA LEU A 74 -18.84 9.11 1.55
C LEU A 74 -20.02 8.46 0.80
N VAL A 75 -20.79 9.24 0.06
CA VAL A 75 -21.88 8.71 -0.77
C VAL A 75 -21.32 7.84 -1.92
N VAL A 76 -20.28 8.33 -2.64
CA VAL A 76 -19.62 7.56 -3.70
C VAL A 76 -18.98 6.30 -3.16
N PHE A 77 -18.24 6.43 -2.05
CA PHE A 77 -17.61 5.28 -1.39
C PHE A 77 -18.63 4.26 -0.92
N GLY A 78 -19.66 4.67 -0.19
CA GLY A 78 -20.68 3.78 0.36
C GLY A 78 -21.45 3.03 -0.73
N PHE A 79 -21.87 3.74 -1.79
CA PHE A 79 -22.50 3.14 -2.95
C PHE A 79 -21.57 2.13 -3.62
N GLY A 80 -20.32 2.51 -3.91
CA GLY A 80 -19.33 1.65 -4.53
C GLY A 80 -19.03 0.41 -3.68
N LEU A 81 -18.96 0.55 -2.35
CA LEU A 81 -18.72 -0.56 -1.44
C LEU A 81 -19.89 -1.57 -1.47
N LEU A 82 -21.13 -1.09 -1.42
CA LEU A 82 -22.31 -1.94 -1.47
C LEU A 82 -22.40 -2.71 -2.80
N ILE A 83 -22.16 -2.03 -3.92
CA ILE A 83 -22.16 -2.66 -5.25
C ILE A 83 -21.03 -3.68 -5.35
N THR A 84 -19.78 -3.29 -5.00
CA THR A 84 -18.62 -4.18 -5.10
C THR A 84 -18.80 -5.41 -4.21
N ALA A 85 -19.19 -5.23 -2.95
CA ALA A 85 -19.40 -6.31 -2.00
C ALA A 85 -20.58 -7.21 -2.43
N GLY A 86 -21.68 -6.62 -2.90
CA GLY A 86 -22.84 -7.37 -3.38
C GLY A 86 -22.53 -8.22 -4.61
N LEU A 87 -21.83 -7.67 -5.60
CA LEU A 87 -21.38 -8.41 -6.78
C LEU A 87 -20.35 -9.49 -6.41
N HIS A 88 -19.46 -9.18 -5.48
CA HIS A 88 -18.48 -10.15 -4.98
C HIS A 88 -19.15 -11.32 -4.25
N ALA A 89 -20.14 -11.05 -3.39
CA ALA A 89 -20.91 -12.08 -2.69
C ALA A 89 -21.68 -12.98 -3.67
N ARG A 90 -22.14 -12.42 -4.78
CA ARG A 90 -22.77 -13.17 -5.89
C ARG A 90 -21.77 -13.90 -6.80
N ARG A 91 -20.48 -13.82 -6.50
CA ARG A 91 -19.38 -14.41 -7.28
C ARG A 91 -19.35 -13.92 -8.74
N VAL A 92 -19.78 -12.70 -9.00
CA VAL A 92 -19.71 -12.07 -10.33
C VAL A 92 -18.25 -11.85 -10.68
N ARG A 93 -17.81 -12.33 -11.85
CA ARG A 93 -16.46 -12.10 -12.36
C ARG A 93 -16.22 -10.61 -12.60
N GLY A 94 -15.10 -10.08 -12.10
CA GLY A 94 -14.78 -8.67 -12.24
C GLY A 94 -15.60 -7.73 -11.34
N ALA A 95 -16.18 -8.24 -10.22
CA ALA A 95 -16.98 -7.44 -9.28
C ALA A 95 -16.30 -6.12 -8.88
N ILE A 96 -14.98 -6.12 -8.68
CA ILE A 96 -14.20 -4.94 -8.34
C ILE A 96 -14.23 -3.91 -9.49
N VAL A 97 -14.04 -4.36 -10.73
CA VAL A 97 -14.07 -3.48 -11.91
C VAL A 97 -15.46 -2.86 -12.08
N TRP A 98 -16.53 -3.67 -11.97
CA TRP A 98 -17.89 -3.16 -12.03
C TRP A 98 -18.20 -2.17 -10.90
N GLY A 99 -17.68 -2.42 -9.70
CA GLY A 99 -17.78 -1.49 -8.58
C GLY A 99 -17.10 -0.16 -8.86
N ILE A 100 -15.88 -0.17 -9.39
CA ILE A 100 -15.14 1.03 -9.79
C ILE A 100 -15.92 1.80 -10.87
N LEU A 101 -16.42 1.13 -11.90
CA LEU A 101 -17.21 1.76 -12.96
C LEU A 101 -18.50 2.41 -12.43
N ALA A 102 -19.21 1.71 -11.54
CA ALA A 102 -20.42 2.23 -10.89
C ALA A 102 -20.10 3.45 -10.01
N SER A 103 -19.01 3.37 -9.22
CA SER A 103 -18.56 4.51 -8.41
C SER A 103 -18.15 5.70 -9.27
N THR A 104 -17.48 5.46 -10.40
CA THR A 104 -17.10 6.51 -11.35
C THR A 104 -18.32 7.19 -11.94
N ALA A 105 -19.32 6.41 -12.38
CA ALA A 105 -20.55 6.95 -12.92
C ALA A 105 -21.29 7.83 -11.88
N LEU A 106 -21.41 7.36 -10.64
CA LEU A 106 -22.03 8.13 -9.58
C LEU A 106 -21.21 9.40 -9.23
N ALA A 107 -19.88 9.30 -9.19
CA ALA A 107 -19.00 10.43 -8.91
C ALA A 107 -19.16 11.54 -9.97
N LEU A 108 -19.28 11.18 -11.26
CA LEU A 108 -19.54 12.12 -12.35
C LEU A 108 -20.93 12.75 -12.23
N LEU A 109 -21.95 11.97 -11.88
CA LEU A 109 -23.30 12.52 -11.64
C LEU A 109 -23.29 13.53 -10.48
N ILE A 110 -22.61 13.20 -9.39
CA ILE A 110 -22.49 14.11 -8.24
C ILE A 110 -21.69 15.36 -8.63
N LEU A 111 -20.60 15.22 -9.39
CA LEU A 111 -19.79 16.36 -9.85
C LEU A 111 -20.63 17.42 -10.56
N HIS A 112 -21.57 17.00 -11.42
CA HIS A 112 -22.43 17.90 -12.19
C HIS A 112 -23.62 18.44 -11.38
N ALA A 113 -24.04 17.73 -10.34
CA ALA A 113 -25.17 18.09 -9.50
C ALA A 113 -24.80 18.87 -8.24
N TYR A 114 -23.54 18.73 -7.78
CA TYR A 114 -23.11 19.30 -6.49
C TYR A 114 -22.82 20.79 -6.61
N PRO A 115 -23.56 21.66 -5.90
CA PRO A 115 -23.36 23.10 -5.96
C PRO A 115 -22.03 23.48 -5.30
N ARG A 116 -21.41 24.55 -5.77
CA ARG A 116 -20.22 25.09 -5.15
C ARG A 116 -20.53 25.54 -3.71
N PRO A 117 -19.81 25.06 -2.69
CA PRO A 117 -20.02 25.52 -1.32
C PRO A 117 -19.78 27.03 -1.16
N GLU A 118 -20.62 27.71 -0.37
CA GLU A 118 -20.51 29.16 -0.12
C GLU A 118 -19.12 29.53 0.45
N ILE A 119 -18.56 28.69 1.32
CA ILE A 119 -17.23 28.92 1.89
C ILE A 119 -16.13 28.95 0.82
N VAL A 120 -16.25 28.16 -0.24
CA VAL A 120 -15.30 28.15 -1.36
C VAL A 120 -15.42 29.44 -2.16
N GLN A 121 -16.63 29.96 -2.32
CA GLN A 121 -16.87 31.29 -2.95
C GLN A 121 -16.24 32.39 -2.11
N ALA A 122 -16.49 32.40 -0.80
CA ALA A 122 -15.92 33.36 0.12
C ALA A 122 -14.39 33.38 0.15
N LEU A 123 -13.75 32.21 0.06
CA LEU A 123 -12.28 32.10 -0.05
C LEU A 123 -11.76 32.72 -1.36
N GLN A 124 -12.42 32.45 -2.49
CA GLN A 124 -12.01 32.98 -3.80
C GLN A 124 -12.20 34.48 -3.90
N GLU A 125 -13.22 35.05 -3.23
CA GLU A 125 -13.48 36.47 -3.16
C GLU A 125 -12.61 37.19 -2.11
N GLY A 126 -11.73 36.47 -1.39
CA GLY A 126 -10.88 37.04 -0.35
C GLY A 126 -11.63 37.45 0.93
N LYS A 127 -12.90 37.03 1.07
CA LYS A 127 -13.75 37.33 2.23
C LYS A 127 -13.50 36.42 3.44
N ALA A 128 -12.84 35.26 3.22
CA ALA A 128 -12.44 34.30 4.25
C ALA A 128 -10.98 33.92 4.06
N LYS A 129 -10.31 33.52 5.16
CA LYS A 129 -8.95 32.97 5.13
C LYS A 129 -9.01 31.50 5.57
N LEU A 130 -8.15 30.67 4.99
CA LEU A 130 -8.10 29.23 5.27
C LEU A 130 -7.79 28.94 6.74
N GLU A 131 -7.04 29.84 7.38
CA GLU A 131 -6.63 29.73 8.79
C GLU A 131 -7.80 29.88 9.76
N ASP A 132 -8.78 30.72 9.40
CA ASP A 132 -9.93 31.08 10.23
C ASP A 132 -11.10 30.08 10.12
N LEU A 133 -11.01 29.10 9.20
CA LEU A 133 -12.09 28.16 8.96
C LEU A 133 -12.23 27.13 10.08
N SER A 134 -13.45 26.80 10.44
CA SER A 134 -13.79 25.67 11.29
C SER A 134 -13.38 24.32 10.63
N ALA A 135 -13.28 23.29 11.43
CA ALA A 135 -12.96 21.94 10.91
C ALA A 135 -13.99 21.43 9.88
N ALA A 136 -15.28 21.80 10.04
CA ALA A 136 -16.32 21.42 9.10
C ALA A 136 -16.19 22.15 7.76
N GLU A 137 -15.84 23.44 7.76
CA GLU A 137 -15.61 24.23 6.56
C GLU A 137 -14.35 23.77 5.83
N LYS A 138 -13.26 23.48 6.54
CA LYS A 138 -12.03 22.88 5.96
C LYS A 138 -12.35 21.57 5.25
N ALA A 139 -13.18 20.71 5.85
CA ALA A 139 -13.62 19.46 5.22
C ALA A 139 -14.44 19.70 3.93
N GLN A 140 -15.31 20.74 3.90
CA GLN A 140 -16.03 21.09 2.67
C GLN A 140 -15.10 21.60 1.55
N VAL A 141 -14.09 22.38 1.92
CA VAL A 141 -13.08 22.86 0.97
C VAL A 141 -12.29 21.68 0.38
N ASP A 142 -11.85 20.72 1.24
CA ASP A 142 -11.12 19.52 0.80
C ASP A 142 -11.97 18.65 -0.15
N GLU A 143 -13.22 18.40 0.20
CA GLU A 143 -14.16 17.66 -0.67
C GLU A 143 -14.35 18.35 -2.02
N TRP A 144 -14.52 19.67 -2.02
CA TRP A 144 -14.62 20.44 -3.25
C TRP A 144 -13.34 20.35 -4.08
N GLN A 145 -12.17 20.45 -3.46
CA GLN A 145 -10.89 20.31 -4.15
C GLN A 145 -10.72 18.93 -4.79
N LYS A 146 -11.16 17.87 -4.10
CA LYS A 146 -11.16 16.51 -4.66
C LYS A 146 -12.09 16.41 -5.88
N LEU A 147 -13.29 16.96 -5.80
CA LEU A 147 -14.23 17.03 -6.95
C LEU A 147 -13.65 17.85 -8.10
N GLN A 148 -12.92 18.94 -7.84
CA GLN A 148 -12.25 19.71 -8.90
C GLN A 148 -11.17 18.91 -9.62
N LYS A 149 -10.42 18.04 -8.93
CA LYS A 149 -9.46 17.12 -9.57
C LYS A 149 -10.18 16.15 -10.52
N LEU A 150 -11.36 15.66 -10.12
CA LEU A 150 -12.19 14.82 -10.98
C LEU A 150 -12.68 15.61 -12.21
N ALA A 151 -13.14 16.85 -12.02
CA ALA A 151 -13.57 17.74 -13.11
C ALA A 151 -12.44 18.02 -14.11
N GLU A 152 -11.23 18.28 -13.61
CA GLU A 152 -10.05 18.47 -14.47
C GLU A 152 -9.70 17.20 -15.25
N ALA A 153 -9.81 16.03 -14.64
CA ALA A 153 -9.54 14.76 -15.30
C ALA A 153 -10.61 14.46 -16.36
N GLU A 154 -11.89 14.72 -16.07
CA GLU A 154 -13.00 14.63 -17.03
C GLU A 154 -12.78 15.57 -18.22
N ARG A 155 -12.46 16.83 -17.96
CA ARG A 155 -12.17 17.82 -19.00
C ARG A 155 -11.02 17.38 -19.91
N ARG A 156 -9.91 16.89 -19.34
CA ARG A 156 -8.79 16.34 -20.10
C ARG A 156 -9.20 15.16 -20.97
N LEU A 157 -10.07 14.28 -20.44
CA LEU A 157 -10.61 13.16 -21.20
C LEU A 157 -11.46 13.63 -22.39
N LEU A 158 -12.29 14.65 -22.18
CA LEU A 158 -13.14 15.21 -23.24
C LEU A 158 -12.32 15.96 -24.31
N GLU A 159 -11.27 16.69 -23.91
CA GLU A 159 -10.41 17.45 -24.80
C GLU A 159 -9.43 16.58 -25.60
N ALA A 160 -8.75 15.64 -24.93
CA ALA A 160 -7.73 14.80 -25.53
C ALA A 160 -8.25 13.45 -26.08
N GLY A 161 -9.49 13.10 -25.72
CA GLY A 161 -10.07 11.79 -26.01
C GLY A 161 -9.56 10.70 -25.06
N PRO A 162 -10.10 9.46 -25.19
CA PRO A 162 -9.75 8.35 -24.32
C PRO A 162 -8.33 7.80 -24.55
N VAL A 163 -7.72 8.10 -25.70
CA VAL A 163 -6.41 7.61 -26.09
C VAL A 163 -5.45 8.78 -26.26
N SER A 164 -4.30 8.69 -25.62
CA SER A 164 -3.24 9.70 -25.69
C SER A 164 -1.87 9.04 -25.89
N ALA A 165 -0.92 9.76 -26.45
CA ALA A 165 0.46 9.29 -26.49
C ALA A 165 1.02 9.17 -25.08
N PRO A 166 1.80 8.11 -24.78
CA PRO A 166 2.48 7.97 -23.51
C PRO A 166 3.39 9.18 -23.23
N PRO A 167 3.47 9.66 -21.96
CA PRO A 167 4.37 10.75 -21.63
C PRO A 167 5.82 10.37 -21.90
N SER A 168 6.62 11.33 -22.37
CA SER A 168 8.04 11.10 -22.64
C SER A 168 8.81 10.80 -21.37
N LEU A 169 9.63 9.76 -21.39
CA LEU A 169 10.58 9.44 -20.31
C LEU A 169 11.84 10.32 -20.33
N GLY A 170 12.07 11.08 -21.40
CA GLY A 170 13.28 11.89 -21.59
C GLY A 170 13.67 12.78 -20.39
N PRO A 171 12.73 13.46 -19.72
CA PRO A 171 13.03 14.31 -18.55
C PRO A 171 13.58 13.55 -17.35
N THR A 172 13.25 12.26 -17.19
CA THR A 172 13.57 11.46 -15.99
C THR A 172 14.59 10.35 -16.25
N TRP A 173 14.72 9.88 -17.50
CA TRP A 173 15.59 8.78 -17.89
C TRP A 173 17.05 9.04 -17.51
N LEU A 174 17.60 8.17 -16.64
CA LEU A 174 18.98 8.23 -16.13
C LEU A 174 19.39 9.60 -15.52
N LYS A 175 18.43 10.41 -15.06
CA LYS A 175 18.71 11.72 -14.41
C LYS A 175 19.06 11.58 -12.93
N MET A 176 19.61 10.44 -12.51
CA MET A 176 20.06 10.19 -11.16
C MET A 176 21.46 10.74 -10.94
N ASP A 177 21.66 11.45 -9.82
CA ASP A 177 22.98 11.91 -9.37
C ASP A 177 23.59 10.86 -8.42
N LEU A 178 24.33 9.91 -8.98
CA LEU A 178 24.98 8.85 -8.19
C LEU A 178 26.11 9.41 -7.34
N ARG A 179 26.81 10.44 -7.80
CA ARG A 179 27.94 11.02 -7.07
C ARG A 179 27.51 11.62 -5.74
N ARG A 180 26.40 12.37 -5.74
CA ARG A 180 25.82 12.90 -4.51
C ARG A 180 25.17 11.82 -3.64
N ALA A 181 24.58 10.80 -4.27
CA ALA A 181 23.92 9.73 -3.55
C ALA A 181 24.89 8.86 -2.73
N VAL A 182 26.17 8.73 -3.14
CA VAL A 182 27.19 7.97 -2.39
C VAL A 182 27.74 8.77 -1.20
N ALA A 183 27.46 10.08 -1.08
CA ALA A 183 27.94 10.90 0.02
C ALA A 183 27.52 10.31 1.37
N TRP A 184 28.40 10.40 2.39
CA TRP A 184 28.17 9.82 3.72
C TRP A 184 26.84 10.27 4.35
N THR A 185 26.44 11.50 4.10
CA THR A 185 25.17 12.07 4.59
C THR A 185 23.92 11.42 4.00
N MET A 186 24.04 10.67 2.89
CA MET A 186 22.93 10.00 2.23
C MET A 186 22.75 8.55 2.68
N TRP A 187 23.70 7.97 3.40
CA TRP A 187 23.64 6.57 3.86
C TRP A 187 22.42 6.26 4.75
N PRO A 188 22.01 7.13 5.69
CA PRO A 188 20.78 6.89 6.44
C PRO A 188 19.55 6.72 5.54
N PHE A 189 19.43 7.55 4.51
CA PHE A 189 18.32 7.47 3.54
C PHE A 189 18.41 6.19 2.69
N ILE A 190 19.61 5.77 2.28
CA ILE A 190 19.80 4.50 1.56
C ILE A 190 19.32 3.33 2.42
N LEU A 191 19.70 3.31 3.71
CA LEU A 191 19.26 2.28 4.64
C LEU A 191 17.74 2.31 4.87
N ILE A 192 17.14 3.50 5.01
CA ILE A 192 15.70 3.65 5.14
C ILE A 192 14.98 3.01 3.94
N PHE A 193 15.36 3.40 2.71
CA PHE A 193 14.76 2.82 1.50
C PHE A 193 15.03 1.32 1.37
N LEU A 194 16.22 0.86 1.77
CA LEU A 194 16.57 -0.55 1.75
C LEU A 194 15.65 -1.35 2.70
N PHE A 195 15.47 -0.89 3.94
CA PHE A 195 14.63 -1.57 4.92
C PHE A 195 13.14 -1.49 4.55
N MET A 196 12.65 -0.31 4.13
CA MET A 196 11.26 -0.17 3.66
C MET A 196 10.99 -1.16 2.51
N ASN A 197 11.83 -1.15 1.47
CA ASN A 197 11.66 -2.03 0.32
C ASN A 197 11.78 -3.51 0.69
N LEU A 198 12.70 -3.85 1.61
CA LEU A 198 12.86 -5.22 2.12
C LEU A 198 11.55 -5.71 2.76
N PHE A 199 11.00 -4.93 3.69
CA PHE A 199 9.84 -5.36 4.46
C PHE A 199 8.55 -5.28 3.66
N ASP A 200 8.38 -4.28 2.80
CA ASP A 200 7.23 -4.18 1.90
C ASP A 200 7.15 -5.38 0.96
N THR A 201 8.28 -5.74 0.34
CA THR A 201 8.33 -6.92 -0.53
C THR A 201 8.11 -8.21 0.25
N LEU A 202 8.75 -8.38 1.42
CA LEU A 202 8.56 -9.58 2.25
C LEU A 202 7.09 -9.70 2.67
N GLY A 203 6.50 -8.62 3.16
CA GLY A 203 5.10 -8.59 3.58
C GLY A 203 4.15 -8.93 2.44
N THR A 204 4.31 -8.27 1.29
CA THR A 204 3.47 -8.49 0.10
C THR A 204 3.59 -9.92 -0.43
N LEU A 205 4.82 -10.45 -0.58
CA LEU A 205 5.02 -11.81 -1.06
C LEU A 205 4.42 -12.85 -0.11
N ILE A 206 4.58 -12.66 1.21
CA ILE A 206 3.93 -13.53 2.21
C ILE A 206 2.41 -13.44 2.05
N GLY A 207 1.82 -12.23 2.06
CA GLY A 207 0.39 -12.04 1.98
C GLY A 207 -0.24 -12.63 0.72
N VAL A 208 0.35 -12.37 -0.45
CA VAL A 208 -0.16 -12.85 -1.74
C VAL A 208 0.03 -14.37 -1.89
N THR A 209 1.18 -14.92 -1.49
CA THR A 209 1.44 -16.36 -1.62
C THR A 209 0.62 -17.21 -0.65
N GLU A 210 0.38 -16.72 0.57
CA GLU A 210 -0.54 -17.34 1.52
C GLU A 210 -1.96 -17.38 0.98
N GLN A 211 -2.45 -16.27 0.43
CA GLN A 211 -3.77 -16.21 -0.18
C GLN A 211 -3.88 -17.08 -1.43
N ALA A 212 -2.81 -17.20 -2.21
CA ALA A 212 -2.76 -18.05 -3.38
C ALA A 212 -2.73 -19.55 -3.03
N GLY A 213 -2.47 -19.92 -1.77
CA GLY A 213 -2.23 -21.29 -1.36
C GLY A 213 -0.97 -21.90 -2.01
N LEU A 214 0.03 -21.05 -2.29
CA LEU A 214 1.30 -21.46 -2.90
C LEU A 214 2.33 -21.89 -1.87
N VAL A 215 2.13 -21.58 -0.58
CA VAL A 215 3.01 -22.01 0.50
C VAL A 215 2.88 -23.53 0.71
N ARG A 216 3.99 -24.27 0.61
CA ARG A 216 4.05 -25.71 0.82
C ARG A 216 5.17 -25.98 1.82
N ASP A 217 4.92 -26.85 2.81
CA ASP A 217 5.90 -27.23 3.83
C ASP A 217 6.61 -26.01 4.45
N ASN A 218 5.83 -24.97 4.71
CA ASN A 218 6.31 -23.70 5.25
C ASN A 218 7.32 -22.95 4.35
N GLN A 219 7.38 -23.26 3.07
CA GLN A 219 8.24 -22.65 2.07
C GLN A 219 7.44 -22.03 0.93
N ILE A 220 7.91 -20.87 0.44
CA ILE A 220 7.38 -20.21 -0.74
C ILE A 220 8.18 -20.69 -1.95
N PRO A 221 7.56 -21.40 -2.91
CA PRO A 221 8.27 -21.89 -4.09
C PRO A 221 8.88 -20.75 -4.89
N ARG A 222 10.11 -20.93 -5.38
CA ARG A 222 10.82 -19.97 -6.25
C ARG A 222 10.95 -18.57 -5.63
N ILE A 223 10.99 -18.47 -4.32
CA ILE A 223 11.07 -17.18 -3.62
C ILE A 223 12.31 -16.38 -4.03
N LYS A 224 13.45 -17.03 -4.26
CA LYS A 224 14.67 -16.36 -4.73
C LYS A 224 14.45 -15.62 -6.05
N GLN A 225 13.78 -16.25 -7.01
CA GLN A 225 13.48 -15.65 -8.30
C GLN A 225 12.53 -14.45 -8.16
N ALA A 226 11.51 -14.58 -7.31
CA ALA A 226 10.58 -13.47 -7.02
C ALA A 226 11.32 -12.27 -6.43
N LEU A 227 12.19 -12.50 -5.44
CA LEU A 227 12.98 -11.45 -4.79
C LEU A 227 13.99 -10.78 -5.75
N ILE A 228 14.61 -11.54 -6.65
CA ILE A 228 15.52 -11.00 -7.67
C ILE A 228 14.71 -10.16 -8.69
N SER A 229 13.56 -10.65 -9.13
CA SER A 229 12.70 -9.92 -10.07
C SER A 229 12.25 -8.57 -9.51
N ASP A 230 11.84 -8.54 -8.25
CA ASP A 230 11.46 -7.33 -7.52
C ASP A 230 12.63 -6.33 -7.41
N ALA A 231 13.83 -6.81 -7.07
CA ALA A 231 15.03 -6.00 -7.00
C ALA A 231 15.42 -5.40 -8.37
N ILE A 232 15.34 -6.19 -9.45
CA ILE A 232 15.57 -5.71 -10.82
C ILE A 232 14.53 -4.64 -11.17
N GLY A 233 13.25 -4.83 -10.79
CA GLY A 233 12.20 -3.84 -10.96
C GLY A 233 12.54 -2.51 -10.30
N THR A 234 13.03 -2.52 -9.07
CA THR A 234 13.44 -1.32 -8.33
C THR A 234 14.62 -0.61 -9.02
N VAL A 235 15.65 -1.34 -9.45
CA VAL A 235 16.81 -0.76 -10.18
C VAL A 235 16.37 -0.13 -11.50
N ALA A 236 15.54 -0.85 -12.28
CA ALA A 236 15.02 -0.36 -13.54
C ALA A 236 14.10 0.85 -13.36
N GLY A 237 13.23 0.82 -12.35
CA GLY A 237 12.35 1.94 -12.00
C GLY A 237 13.12 3.20 -11.65
N ALA A 238 14.16 3.09 -10.81
CA ALA A 238 15.03 4.22 -10.48
C ALA A 238 15.76 4.78 -11.72
N ALA A 239 16.20 3.92 -12.66
CA ALA A 239 16.79 4.33 -13.92
C ALA A 239 15.78 5.07 -14.82
N MET A 240 14.51 4.69 -14.79
CA MET A 240 13.42 5.37 -15.50
C MET A 240 12.98 6.68 -14.81
N GLY A 241 13.41 6.90 -13.56
CA GLY A 241 13.10 8.11 -12.81
C GLY A 241 11.89 8.02 -11.89
N THR A 242 11.48 6.79 -11.52
CA THR A 242 10.43 6.56 -10.53
C THR A 242 11.02 6.15 -9.17
N SER A 243 10.17 6.06 -8.16
CA SER A 243 10.50 5.55 -6.83
C SER A 243 10.76 4.03 -6.85
N THR A 244 10.90 3.43 -5.67
CA THR A 244 11.02 1.97 -5.54
C THR A 244 9.84 1.27 -6.22
N VAL A 245 10.15 0.21 -6.96
CA VAL A 245 9.14 -0.66 -7.60
C VAL A 245 9.06 -1.92 -6.74
N VAL A 246 7.89 -2.18 -6.20
CA VAL A 246 7.63 -3.32 -5.31
C VAL A 246 6.45 -4.15 -5.81
N SER A 247 6.37 -5.38 -5.34
CA SER A 247 5.20 -6.22 -5.60
C SER A 247 3.96 -5.64 -4.91
N PHE A 248 2.83 -5.54 -5.64
CA PHE A 248 1.59 -4.99 -5.09
C PHE A 248 0.74 -6.05 -4.42
N ILE A 249 0.23 -5.74 -3.24
CA ILE A 249 -0.65 -6.63 -2.47
C ILE A 249 -2.05 -6.75 -3.13
N GLU A 250 -2.45 -5.78 -3.95
CA GLU A 250 -3.67 -5.81 -4.76
C GLU A 250 -3.70 -7.01 -5.72
N SER A 251 -2.55 -7.61 -6.02
CA SER A 251 -2.44 -8.90 -6.72
C SER A 251 -3.28 -10.00 -6.04
N ALA A 252 -3.53 -9.88 -4.73
CA ALA A 252 -4.41 -10.77 -3.98
C ALA A 252 -5.83 -10.82 -4.56
N SER A 253 -6.31 -9.73 -5.17
CA SER A 253 -7.62 -9.70 -5.84
C SER A 253 -7.65 -10.57 -7.10
N GLY A 254 -6.59 -10.54 -7.89
CA GLY A 254 -6.41 -11.40 -9.07
C GLY A 254 -6.29 -12.88 -8.67
N VAL A 255 -5.55 -13.16 -7.59
CA VAL A 255 -5.43 -14.49 -6.99
C VAL A 255 -6.79 -15.02 -6.53
N ALA A 256 -7.62 -14.19 -5.88
CA ALA A 256 -8.96 -14.55 -5.45
C ALA A 256 -9.89 -14.89 -6.63
N GLN A 257 -9.65 -14.33 -7.82
CA GLN A 257 -10.35 -14.63 -9.07
C GLN A 257 -9.77 -15.85 -9.81
N GLY A 258 -8.75 -16.52 -9.27
CA GLY A 258 -8.11 -17.70 -9.83
C GLY A 258 -6.82 -17.46 -10.61
N GLY A 259 -6.30 -16.23 -10.65
CA GLY A 259 -5.04 -15.89 -11.30
C GLY A 259 -3.83 -16.36 -10.48
N ARG A 260 -3.25 -17.52 -10.81
CA ARG A 260 -2.16 -18.15 -10.03
C ARG A 260 -0.95 -18.53 -10.89
N THR A 261 -0.89 -18.09 -12.12
CA THR A 261 0.17 -18.47 -13.08
C THR A 261 0.95 -17.26 -13.57
N GLY A 262 2.17 -17.49 -14.08
CA GLY A 262 2.96 -16.43 -14.72
C GLY A 262 2.27 -15.79 -15.92
N LEU A 263 1.35 -16.51 -16.60
CA LEU A 263 0.55 -15.92 -17.68
C LEU A 263 -0.34 -14.78 -17.17
N THR A 264 -0.92 -14.91 -15.96
CA THR A 264 -1.67 -13.82 -15.33
C THR A 264 -0.78 -12.57 -15.16
N ALA A 265 0.46 -12.76 -14.69
CA ALA A 265 1.40 -11.66 -14.52
C ALA A 265 1.78 -11.00 -15.86
N LEU A 266 1.98 -11.79 -16.93
CA LEU A 266 2.25 -11.27 -18.28
C LEU A 266 1.07 -10.46 -18.81
N VAL A 267 -0.17 -10.94 -18.63
CA VAL A 267 -1.37 -10.19 -19.02
C VAL A 267 -1.48 -8.88 -18.25
N VAL A 268 -1.23 -8.89 -16.93
CA VAL A 268 -1.22 -7.67 -16.10
C VAL A 268 -0.16 -6.70 -16.60
N ALA A 269 1.07 -7.16 -16.88
CA ALA A 269 2.13 -6.31 -17.44
C ALA A 269 1.71 -5.71 -18.78
N GLY A 270 1.10 -6.49 -19.66
CA GLY A 270 0.54 -6.01 -20.93
C GLY A 270 -0.55 -4.95 -20.73
N LEU A 271 -1.43 -5.14 -19.76
CA LEU A 271 -2.46 -4.16 -19.41
C LEU A 271 -1.86 -2.86 -18.83
N PHE A 272 -0.78 -2.93 -18.03
CA PHE A 272 -0.08 -1.73 -17.60
C PHE A 272 0.53 -0.95 -18.79
N LEU A 273 1.16 -1.65 -19.74
CA LEU A 273 1.68 -1.01 -20.94
C LEU A 273 0.54 -0.40 -21.78
N LEU A 274 -0.57 -1.11 -21.91
CA LEU A 274 -1.75 -0.60 -22.60
C LEU A 274 -2.32 0.65 -21.91
N ALA A 275 -2.36 0.63 -20.57
CA ALA A 275 -2.87 1.75 -19.77
C ALA A 275 -2.11 3.07 -19.98
N LEU A 276 -0.85 3.02 -20.43
CA LEU A 276 -0.09 4.21 -20.82
C LEU A 276 -0.76 4.98 -21.97
N PHE A 277 -1.41 4.27 -22.89
CA PHE A 277 -2.15 4.89 -23.99
C PHE A 277 -3.54 5.35 -23.57
N PHE A 278 -4.08 4.81 -22.47
CA PHE A 278 -5.36 5.19 -21.91
C PHE A 278 -5.20 6.08 -20.65
N SER A 279 -4.09 6.83 -20.60
CA SER A 279 -3.78 7.65 -19.43
C SER A 279 -4.89 8.64 -19.04
N PRO A 280 -5.72 9.25 -19.94
CA PRO A 280 -6.83 10.10 -19.54
C PRO A 280 -7.93 9.33 -18.79
N LEU A 281 -8.24 8.09 -19.20
CA LEU A 281 -9.20 7.24 -18.49
C LEU A 281 -8.68 6.81 -17.12
N VAL A 282 -7.40 6.43 -17.05
CA VAL A 282 -6.75 6.08 -15.78
C VAL A 282 -6.73 7.27 -14.83
N ALA A 283 -6.43 8.46 -15.35
CA ALA A 283 -6.44 9.70 -14.58
C ALA A 283 -7.84 10.03 -14.05
N LEU A 284 -8.90 9.80 -14.83
CA LEU A 284 -10.27 10.00 -14.38
C LEU A 284 -10.59 9.16 -13.15
N VAL A 285 -10.31 7.84 -13.20
CA VAL A 285 -10.57 6.91 -12.09
C VAL A 285 -9.67 7.22 -10.89
N GLY A 286 -8.40 7.56 -11.13
CA GLY A 286 -7.40 7.79 -10.08
C GLY A 286 -7.45 9.19 -9.46
N SER A 287 -8.11 10.16 -10.07
CA SER A 287 -8.18 11.55 -9.58
C SER A 287 -9.03 11.71 -8.32
N TYR A 288 -9.99 10.79 -8.10
CA TYR A 288 -10.94 10.86 -7.00
C TYR A 288 -10.91 9.57 -6.17
N PRO A 289 -10.17 9.54 -5.05
CA PRO A 289 -9.94 8.34 -4.24
C PRO A 289 -11.19 7.55 -3.84
N PRO A 290 -12.36 8.17 -3.52
CA PRO A 290 -13.57 7.43 -3.18
C PRO A 290 -14.07 6.45 -4.25
N ILE A 291 -13.63 6.60 -5.51
CA ILE A 291 -13.97 5.67 -6.61
C ILE A 291 -13.31 4.29 -6.40
N THR A 292 -12.04 4.27 -5.99
CA THR A 292 -11.25 3.05 -5.87
C THR A 292 -11.22 2.48 -4.44
N ALA A 293 -11.53 3.30 -3.46
CA ALA A 293 -11.54 2.96 -2.04
C ALA A 293 -12.37 1.70 -1.69
N PRO A 294 -13.56 1.47 -2.27
CA PRO A 294 -14.34 0.26 -2.04
C PRO A 294 -13.58 -1.03 -2.37
N ALA A 295 -12.77 -1.02 -3.43
CA ALA A 295 -11.97 -2.16 -3.84
C ALA A 295 -10.94 -2.52 -2.76
N LEU A 296 -10.29 -1.53 -2.15
CA LEU A 296 -9.30 -1.73 -1.08
C LEU A 296 -9.95 -2.39 0.15
N VAL A 297 -11.14 -1.95 0.55
CA VAL A 297 -11.86 -2.54 1.68
C VAL A 297 -12.23 -4.00 1.39
N VAL A 298 -12.73 -4.30 0.20
CA VAL A 298 -13.08 -5.67 -0.19
C VAL A 298 -11.83 -6.56 -0.24
N ILE A 299 -10.72 -6.09 -0.83
CA ILE A 299 -9.45 -6.84 -0.89
C ILE A 299 -8.93 -7.11 0.53
N GLY A 300 -8.89 -6.08 1.39
CA GLY A 300 -8.45 -6.22 2.77
C GLY A 300 -9.28 -7.25 3.55
N SER A 301 -10.61 -7.26 3.33
CA SER A 301 -11.50 -8.23 3.96
C SER A 301 -11.23 -9.68 3.56
N LEU A 302 -10.74 -9.93 2.35
CA LEU A 302 -10.37 -11.28 1.90
C LEU A 302 -9.12 -11.81 2.61
N MET A 303 -8.22 -10.92 2.99
CA MET A 303 -6.95 -11.28 3.64
C MET A 303 -7.11 -11.62 5.14
N ILE A 304 -8.16 -11.14 5.79
CA ILE A 304 -8.42 -11.40 7.22
C ILE A 304 -8.61 -12.89 7.53
N ARG A 305 -8.92 -13.72 6.52
CA ARG A 305 -9.07 -15.18 6.67
C ARG A 305 -7.80 -15.86 7.19
N GLY A 306 -6.63 -15.23 7.07
CA GLY A 306 -5.38 -15.70 7.64
C GLY A 306 -5.42 -15.91 9.16
N VAL A 307 -6.28 -15.17 9.88
CA VAL A 307 -6.49 -15.29 11.33
C VAL A 307 -6.87 -16.72 11.76
N THR A 308 -7.68 -17.42 10.96
CA THR A 308 -8.12 -18.77 11.30
C THR A 308 -7.02 -19.84 11.17
N ARG A 309 -5.90 -19.50 10.55
CA ARG A 309 -4.75 -20.39 10.38
C ARG A 309 -3.64 -20.15 11.39
N MET A 310 -3.78 -19.13 12.25
CA MET A 310 -2.82 -18.86 13.32
C MET A 310 -2.97 -19.89 14.43
N ASP A 311 -1.84 -20.29 14.99
CA ASP A 311 -1.81 -21.16 16.18
C ASP A 311 -2.05 -20.31 17.44
N TRP A 312 -3.26 -20.33 17.95
CA TRP A 312 -3.68 -19.59 19.15
C TRP A 312 -3.29 -20.23 20.46
N SER A 313 -2.63 -21.39 20.44
CA SER A 313 -2.20 -22.11 21.66
C SER A 313 -0.84 -21.61 22.18
N ASN A 314 0.00 -21.00 21.33
CA ASN A 314 1.35 -20.54 21.69
C ASN A 314 1.39 -19.01 21.85
N GLU A 315 1.23 -18.54 23.09
CA GLU A 315 1.23 -17.10 23.42
C GLU A 315 2.54 -16.40 23.01
N ALA A 316 3.67 -17.09 23.06
CA ALA A 316 4.96 -16.54 22.66
C ALA A 316 5.07 -16.25 21.13
N GLU A 317 4.16 -16.80 20.33
CA GLU A 317 4.02 -16.49 18.90
C GLU A 317 2.86 -15.54 18.60
N ILE A 318 1.76 -15.65 19.37
CA ILE A 318 0.58 -14.82 19.18
C ILE A 318 0.87 -13.35 19.47
N VAL A 319 1.55 -13.03 20.58
CA VAL A 319 1.80 -11.64 20.96
C VAL A 319 2.62 -10.89 19.91
N PRO A 320 3.75 -11.43 19.39
CA PRO A 320 4.46 -10.79 18.27
C PRO A 320 3.61 -10.66 17.01
N ALA A 321 2.84 -11.70 16.64
CA ALA A 321 1.95 -11.66 15.49
C ALA A 321 0.83 -10.60 15.66
N PHE A 322 0.28 -10.46 16.86
CA PHE A 322 -0.71 -9.44 17.18
C PHE A 322 -0.12 -8.02 17.09
N LEU A 323 1.13 -7.83 17.54
CA LEU A 323 1.84 -6.55 17.37
C LEU A 323 2.04 -6.20 15.89
N ILE A 324 2.27 -7.19 15.01
CA ILE A 324 2.32 -6.98 13.57
C ILE A 324 0.93 -6.58 13.04
N ILE A 325 -0.12 -7.33 13.42
CA ILE A 325 -1.50 -7.11 12.94
C ILE A 325 -1.97 -5.69 13.26
N LEU A 326 -1.71 -5.21 14.47
CA LEU A 326 -2.08 -3.85 14.90
C LEU A 326 -1.05 -2.81 14.46
N GLY A 327 0.23 -3.15 14.53
CA GLY A 327 1.32 -2.23 14.22
C GLY A 327 1.25 -1.70 12.80
N ILE A 328 1.01 -2.56 11.81
CA ILE A 328 0.95 -2.15 10.40
C ILE A 328 -0.10 -1.05 10.14
N PRO A 329 -1.38 -1.22 10.48
CA PRO A 329 -2.37 -0.16 10.24
C PRO A 329 -2.19 1.06 11.16
N LEU A 330 -1.78 0.91 12.42
CA LEU A 330 -1.65 2.01 13.37
C LEU A 330 -0.42 2.89 13.10
N THR A 331 0.67 2.32 12.58
CA THR A 331 1.86 3.10 12.19
C THR A 331 1.77 3.63 10.76
N TYR A 332 0.73 3.26 10.02
CA TYR A 332 0.58 3.56 8.59
C TYR A 332 1.78 3.09 7.74
N SER A 333 2.44 2.03 8.21
CA SER A 333 3.69 1.51 7.64
C SER A 333 3.80 0.00 7.80
N ILE A 334 3.92 -0.73 6.70
CA ILE A 334 4.17 -2.18 6.73
C ILE A 334 5.50 -2.45 7.43
N ALA A 335 6.54 -1.70 7.09
CA ALA A 335 7.88 -1.88 7.63
C ALA A 335 7.92 -1.71 9.15
N ASP A 336 7.27 -0.67 9.68
CA ASP A 336 7.26 -0.38 11.12
C ASP A 336 6.46 -1.42 11.90
N GLY A 337 5.29 -1.80 11.37
CA GLY A 337 4.48 -2.86 11.99
C GLY A 337 5.19 -4.20 12.04
N LEU A 338 5.89 -4.58 10.94
CA LEU A 338 6.73 -5.78 10.92
C LEU A 338 7.87 -5.70 11.93
N ALA A 339 8.53 -4.55 12.02
CA ALA A 339 9.63 -4.35 12.94
C ALA A 339 9.22 -4.51 14.40
N LEU A 340 8.03 -4.01 14.80
CA LEU A 340 7.49 -4.23 16.14
C LEU A 340 7.41 -5.72 16.50
N GLY A 341 6.83 -6.53 15.62
CA GLY A 341 6.73 -7.96 15.85
C GLY A 341 8.08 -8.69 15.80
N PHE A 342 8.95 -8.31 14.86
CA PHE A 342 10.28 -8.94 14.72
C PHE A 342 11.22 -8.61 15.88
N ILE A 343 11.08 -7.45 16.50
CA ILE A 343 11.80 -7.11 17.73
C ILE A 343 11.21 -7.88 18.92
N ALA A 344 9.90 -7.92 19.04
CA ALA A 344 9.22 -8.57 20.16
C ALA A 344 9.39 -10.11 20.14
N TYR A 345 9.39 -10.75 18.98
CA TYR A 345 9.38 -12.20 18.83
C TYR A 345 10.55 -12.90 19.52
N PRO A 346 11.83 -12.59 19.23
CA PRO A 346 12.94 -13.27 19.87
C PRO A 346 13.02 -12.96 21.37
N ILE A 347 12.62 -11.78 21.80
CA ILE A 347 12.61 -11.38 23.22
C ILE A 347 11.58 -12.19 23.99
N ILE A 348 10.34 -12.27 23.49
CA ILE A 348 9.26 -13.00 24.16
C ILE A 348 9.56 -14.49 24.19
N LYS A 349 10.06 -15.08 23.08
CA LYS A 349 10.47 -16.48 23.02
C LYS A 349 11.60 -16.79 24.00
N LEU A 350 12.55 -15.87 24.18
CA LEU A 350 13.64 -16.03 25.14
C LEU A 350 13.09 -16.02 26.59
N LEU A 351 12.22 -15.06 26.92
CA LEU A 351 11.60 -14.98 28.24
C LEU A 351 10.69 -16.17 28.55
N ALA A 352 10.04 -16.73 27.54
CA ALA A 352 9.23 -17.95 27.64
C ALA A 352 10.04 -19.25 27.75
N GLY A 353 11.37 -19.18 27.75
CA GLY A 353 12.23 -20.36 27.77
C GLY A 353 12.34 -21.11 26.44
N GLN A 354 11.76 -20.57 25.39
CA GLN A 354 11.72 -21.13 24.03
C GLN A 354 12.76 -20.51 23.09
N GLY A 355 13.76 -19.82 23.61
CA GLY A 355 14.75 -19.09 22.80
C GLY A 355 15.55 -19.97 21.82
N ARG A 356 15.68 -21.27 22.09
CA ARG A 356 16.36 -22.22 21.19
C ARG A 356 15.59 -22.54 19.91
N GLU A 357 14.27 -22.28 19.88
CA GLU A 357 13.42 -22.46 18.71
C GLU A 357 13.58 -21.31 17.70
N VAL A 358 14.09 -20.17 18.17
CA VAL A 358 14.27 -18.97 17.34
C VAL A 358 15.60 -19.08 16.58
N ARG A 359 15.54 -18.94 15.26
CA ARG A 359 16.75 -18.89 14.43
C ARG A 359 17.61 -17.69 14.82
N TRP A 360 18.93 -17.86 14.90
CA TRP A 360 19.89 -16.81 15.29
C TRP A 360 19.72 -15.50 14.47
N LEU A 361 19.30 -15.65 13.20
CA LEU A 361 19.08 -14.54 12.28
C LEU A 361 17.98 -13.59 12.79
N MET A 362 16.95 -14.08 13.49
CA MET A 362 15.90 -13.26 14.08
C MET A 362 16.43 -12.41 15.24
N TYR A 363 17.37 -12.92 16.03
CA TYR A 363 18.04 -12.12 17.05
C TYR A 363 18.88 -11.01 16.45
N LEU A 364 19.63 -11.32 15.38
CA LEU A 364 20.40 -10.32 14.63
C LEU A 364 19.47 -9.26 14.02
N LEU A 365 18.39 -9.69 13.38
CA LEU A 365 17.40 -8.80 12.78
C LEU A 365 16.78 -7.88 13.83
N ALA A 366 16.37 -8.43 14.98
CA ALA A 366 15.81 -7.63 16.07
C ALA A 366 16.80 -6.57 16.58
N ALA A 367 18.08 -6.94 16.75
CA ALA A 367 19.12 -6.01 17.17
C ALA A 367 19.36 -4.90 16.14
N VAL A 368 19.42 -5.25 14.85
CA VAL A 368 19.58 -4.29 13.74
C VAL A 368 18.38 -3.36 13.64
N LEU A 369 17.16 -3.87 13.77
CA LEU A 369 15.93 -3.05 13.74
C LEU A 369 15.86 -2.11 14.94
N LEU A 370 16.21 -2.58 16.13
CA LEU A 370 16.23 -1.75 17.32
C LEU A 370 17.26 -0.62 17.16
N ALA A 371 18.46 -0.94 16.68
CA ALA A 371 19.48 0.06 16.37
C ALA A 371 19.00 1.05 15.29
N TYR A 372 18.35 0.56 14.24
CA TYR A 372 17.76 1.41 13.21
C TYR A 372 16.75 2.42 13.78
N PHE A 373 15.84 1.98 14.65
CA PHE A 373 14.87 2.87 15.28
C PHE A 373 15.54 3.91 16.18
N ILE A 374 16.52 3.49 16.98
CA ILE A 374 17.19 4.39 17.94
C ILE A 374 18.09 5.41 17.25
N PHE A 375 18.88 4.99 16.26
CA PHE A 375 19.95 5.83 15.71
C PHE A 375 19.62 6.45 14.35
N VAL A 376 18.77 5.85 13.55
CA VAL A 376 18.50 6.31 12.18
C VAL A 376 17.18 7.04 12.09
N ARG A 377 16.10 6.45 12.62
CA ARG A 377 14.76 7.00 12.48
C ARG A 377 14.54 8.25 13.33
N VAL A 378 15.09 8.30 14.53
CA VAL A 378 15.02 9.50 15.40
C VAL A 378 15.69 10.70 14.77
N GLN A 379 16.71 10.50 13.91
CA GLN A 379 17.39 11.60 13.21
C GLN A 379 16.68 12.06 11.93
N ALA A 380 15.73 11.28 11.44
CA ALA A 380 15.02 11.53 10.18
C ALA A 380 13.61 12.13 10.38
N GLY A 381 13.07 12.10 11.60
CA GLY A 381 11.79 12.72 12.00
C GLY A 381 12.01 13.96 12.83
#